data_bdb55f9e6399eed2f76f6ccd4048566c
#
_entry.id   bdb55f9e6399eed2f76f6ccd4048566c
#
_cell.length_a   1.000
_cell.length_b   1.000
_cell.length_c   1.000
_cell.angle_alpha   90.00
_cell.angle_beta   90.00
_cell.angle_gamma   90.00
#
_symmetry.space_group_name_H-M   'P 1'
#
loop_
_entity.id
_entity.type
_entity.pdbx_description
1 polymer ?
#
loop_
_entity_poly.entity_id
_entity_poly.type
_entity_poly.pdbx_seq_one_letter_code
_entity_poly.pdbx_strand_id
1 'polypeptide(L)'
;MIRGKINSKERLLEWCQSLVDFWEEHKYINVTASVQRSLDQNALIHSAIGIIAEDRGDMSTIEIKREFKLDYGTHILRRDDPMYDWVYRQSLDKLDRERQLKIMDAFQVTSLMSTVQLTEFYEQICRDYPYVPSKVEELKNKPKQNKVKS
;
A
#
# COMPACT_ATOMS: atom_id res chain seq x y z
N MET A 1 -1.90 15.61 -22.79
CA MET A 1 -1.03 14.75 -21.95
C MET A 1 -1.30 13.29 -22.32
N ILE A 2 -0.27 12.56 -22.72
CA ILE A 2 -0.37 11.15 -23.04
C ILE A 2 -0.11 10.37 -21.76
N ARG A 3 -1.08 9.54 -21.35
CA ARG A 3 -0.95 8.66 -20.18
C ARG A 3 -1.11 7.21 -20.63
N GLY A 4 -0.33 6.31 -20.06
CA GLY A 4 -0.46 4.90 -20.34
C GLY A 4 0.24 4.03 -19.29
N LYS A 5 -0.22 2.80 -19.21
CA LYS A 5 0.36 1.78 -18.33
C LYS A 5 1.25 0.86 -19.14
N ILE A 6 2.49 0.72 -18.69
CA ILE A 6 3.48 -0.19 -19.30
C ILE A 6 3.52 -1.46 -18.46
N ASN A 7 3.11 -2.56 -19.06
CA ASN A 7 3.02 -3.87 -18.41
C ASN A 7 3.75 -4.99 -19.19
N SER A 8 4.42 -4.64 -20.28
CA SER A 8 5.23 -5.57 -21.08
C SER A 8 6.36 -4.83 -21.78
N LYS A 9 7.38 -5.58 -22.24
CA LYS A 9 8.49 -5.04 -23.02
C LYS A 9 8.02 -4.46 -24.36
N GLU A 10 7.09 -5.12 -25.01
CA GLU A 10 6.49 -4.67 -26.27
C GLU A 10 5.78 -3.33 -26.08
N ARG A 11 5.02 -3.19 -25.00
CA ARG A 11 4.33 -1.94 -24.66
C ARG A 11 5.29 -0.80 -24.37
N LEU A 12 6.43 -1.10 -23.72
CA LEU A 12 7.49 -0.14 -23.48
C LEU A 12 8.10 0.38 -24.79
N LEU A 13 8.36 -0.52 -25.74
CA LEU A 13 8.91 -0.15 -27.05
C LEU A 13 7.95 0.71 -27.85
N GLU A 14 6.65 0.38 -27.87
CA GLU A 14 5.60 1.21 -28.48
C GLU A 14 5.56 2.62 -27.88
N TRP A 15 5.67 2.71 -26.57
CA TRP A 15 5.72 4.00 -25.86
C TRP A 15 6.95 4.82 -26.23
N CYS A 16 8.13 4.21 -26.29
CA CYS A 16 9.34 4.89 -26.71
C CYS A 16 9.21 5.45 -28.14
N GLN A 17 8.64 4.68 -29.06
CA GLN A 17 8.41 5.15 -30.43
C GLN A 17 7.41 6.32 -30.47
N SER A 18 6.33 6.24 -29.71
CA SER A 18 5.36 7.33 -29.60
C SER A 18 5.97 8.63 -29.06
N LEU A 19 6.90 8.53 -28.10
CA LEU A 19 7.62 9.66 -27.55
C LEU A 19 8.57 10.30 -28.56
N VAL A 20 9.24 9.48 -29.38
CA VAL A 20 10.11 9.97 -30.48
C VAL A 20 9.28 10.72 -31.49
N ASP A 21 8.17 10.16 -31.96
CA ASP A 21 7.28 10.78 -32.93
C ASP A 21 6.72 12.11 -32.42
N PHE A 22 6.30 12.14 -31.17
CA PHE A 22 5.82 13.36 -30.53
C PHE A 22 6.91 14.42 -30.42
N TRP A 23 8.15 14.04 -30.08
CA TRP A 23 9.28 14.96 -30.01
C TRP A 23 9.63 15.53 -31.37
N GLU A 24 9.61 14.72 -32.43
CA GLU A 24 9.87 15.20 -33.79
C GLU A 24 8.87 16.28 -34.22
N GLU A 25 7.62 16.15 -33.80
CA GLU A 25 6.55 17.11 -34.09
C GLU A 25 6.68 18.39 -33.25
N HIS A 26 6.88 18.25 -31.94
CA HIS A 26 6.79 19.36 -30.99
C HIS A 26 8.14 19.88 -30.49
N LYS A 27 9.25 19.14 -30.71
CA LYS A 27 10.63 19.47 -30.25
C LYS A 27 10.76 19.66 -28.73
N TYR A 28 9.77 19.22 -27.96
CA TYR A 28 9.73 19.41 -26.52
C TYR A 28 8.92 18.29 -25.85
N ILE A 29 9.52 17.59 -24.89
CA ILE A 29 8.85 16.54 -24.11
C ILE A 29 9.29 16.61 -22.66
N ASN A 30 8.32 16.57 -21.75
CA ASN A 30 8.53 16.20 -20.35
C ASN A 30 7.95 14.82 -20.10
N VAL A 31 8.78 13.89 -19.63
CA VAL A 31 8.37 12.54 -19.29
C VAL A 31 8.49 12.34 -17.79
N THR A 32 7.39 11.94 -17.16
CA THR A 32 7.38 11.53 -15.75
C THR A 32 7.00 10.07 -15.68
N ALA A 33 7.91 9.25 -15.18
CA ALA A 33 7.63 7.84 -14.90
C ALA A 33 7.38 7.63 -13.41
N SER A 34 6.32 6.93 -13.07
CA SER A 34 6.02 6.53 -11.71
C SER A 34 5.70 5.03 -11.65
N VAL A 35 6.19 4.36 -10.63
CA VAL A 35 5.76 3.00 -10.35
C VAL A 35 4.38 3.08 -9.69
N GLN A 36 3.36 2.67 -10.42
CA GLN A 36 2.01 2.61 -9.89
C GLN A 36 1.92 1.42 -8.94
N ARG A 37 1.58 1.67 -7.68
CA ARG A 37 1.27 0.60 -6.74
C ARG A 37 0.08 -0.18 -7.24
N SER A 38 0.12 -1.49 -7.03
CA SER A 38 -1.04 -2.33 -7.26
C SER A 38 -2.20 -1.85 -6.36
N LEU A 39 -3.24 -1.32 -6.96
CA LEU A 39 -4.49 -0.98 -6.26
C LEU A 39 -5.05 -2.20 -5.52
N ASP A 40 -4.81 -3.39 -6.06
CA ASP A 40 -5.26 -4.66 -5.50
C ASP A 40 -4.60 -4.98 -4.15
N GLN A 41 -3.31 -4.66 -3.97
CA GLN A 41 -2.61 -4.89 -2.70
C GLN A 41 -3.08 -3.96 -1.59
N ASN A 42 -3.30 -2.69 -1.89
CA ASN A 42 -3.91 -1.77 -0.93
C ASN A 42 -5.32 -2.22 -0.54
N ALA A 43 -6.12 -2.66 -1.51
CA ALA A 43 -7.45 -3.19 -1.26
C ALA A 43 -7.42 -4.44 -0.37
N LEU A 44 -6.45 -5.35 -0.58
CA LEU A 44 -6.25 -6.52 0.26
C LEU A 44 -5.93 -6.15 1.71
N ILE A 45 -5.03 -5.21 1.91
CA ILE A 45 -4.65 -4.74 3.26
C ILE A 45 -5.85 -4.09 3.96
N HIS A 46 -6.60 -3.24 3.28
CA HIS A 46 -7.81 -2.62 3.85
C HIS A 46 -8.89 -3.65 4.17
N SER A 47 -9.09 -4.64 3.31
CA SER A 47 -10.02 -5.75 3.56
C SER A 47 -9.60 -6.57 4.78
N ALA A 48 -8.31 -6.89 4.92
CA ALA A 48 -7.76 -7.60 6.06
C ALA A 48 -7.99 -6.83 7.37
N ILE A 49 -7.72 -5.53 7.38
CA ILE A 49 -7.95 -4.67 8.54
C ILE A 49 -9.43 -4.65 8.94
N GLY A 50 -10.33 -4.53 7.96
CA GLY A 50 -11.78 -4.56 8.21
C GLY A 50 -12.25 -5.89 8.81
N ILE A 51 -11.77 -7.00 8.28
CA ILE A 51 -12.09 -8.36 8.79
C ILE A 51 -11.61 -8.53 10.23
N ILE A 52 -10.40 -8.11 10.52
CA ILE A 52 -9.82 -8.24 11.86
C ILE A 52 -10.55 -7.33 12.85
N ALA A 53 -10.90 -6.11 12.46
CA ALA A 53 -11.68 -5.20 13.30
C ALA A 53 -13.05 -5.77 13.66
N GLU A 54 -13.74 -6.36 12.70
CA GLU A 54 -15.02 -7.01 12.90
C GLU A 54 -14.90 -8.25 13.81
N ASP A 55 -13.89 -9.07 13.60
CA ASP A 55 -13.65 -10.29 14.40
C ASP A 55 -13.27 -9.96 15.84
N ARG A 56 -12.40 -9.00 16.06
CA ARG A 56 -11.98 -8.58 17.40
C ARG A 56 -13.10 -7.86 18.15
N GLY A 57 -13.84 -6.99 17.49
CA GLY A 57 -14.96 -6.24 18.07
C GLY A 57 -14.60 -5.18 19.12
N ASP A 58 -13.34 -5.12 19.56
CA ASP A 58 -12.84 -4.23 20.61
C ASP A 58 -12.09 -3.01 20.06
N MET A 59 -11.73 -3.03 18.76
CA MET A 59 -10.95 -1.99 18.11
C MET A 59 -11.56 -1.59 16.77
N SER A 60 -11.46 -0.30 16.46
CA SER A 60 -11.83 0.23 15.15
C SER A 60 -10.78 -0.13 14.09
N THR A 61 -11.16 0.02 12.82
CA THR A 61 -10.23 -0.14 11.68
C THR A 61 -9.03 0.82 11.77
N ILE A 62 -9.26 2.04 12.28
CA ILE A 62 -8.20 3.04 12.46
C ILE A 62 -7.18 2.59 13.50
N GLU A 63 -7.64 2.06 14.62
CA GLU A 63 -6.77 1.57 15.70
C GLU A 63 -5.94 0.35 15.25
N ILE A 64 -6.56 -0.60 14.54
CA ILE A 64 -5.85 -1.76 13.99
C ILE A 64 -4.82 -1.32 12.94
N LYS A 65 -5.17 -0.37 12.10
CA LYS A 65 -4.22 0.19 11.12
C LYS A 65 -3.01 0.82 11.79
N ARG A 66 -3.20 1.55 12.90
CA ARG A 66 -2.09 2.12 13.69
C ARG A 66 -1.17 1.03 14.24
N GLU A 67 -1.75 -0.02 14.83
CA GLU A 67 -0.98 -1.16 15.35
C GLU A 67 -0.16 -1.81 14.24
N PHE A 68 -0.76 -2.11 13.09
CA PHE A 68 -0.07 -2.77 11.98
C PHE A 68 1.02 -1.90 11.36
N LYS A 69 0.78 -0.61 11.24
CA LYS A 69 1.81 0.34 10.80
C LYS A 69 3.00 0.31 11.74
N LEU A 70 2.77 0.33 13.04
CA LEU A 70 3.82 0.33 14.05
C LEU A 70 4.52 -1.02 14.16
N ASP A 71 3.75 -2.12 14.25
CA ASP A 71 4.29 -3.44 14.58
C ASP A 71 4.90 -4.16 13.37
N TYR A 72 4.35 -3.96 12.17
CA TYR A 72 4.84 -4.61 10.95
C TYR A 72 5.51 -3.61 10.00
N GLY A 73 4.84 -2.52 9.70
CA GLY A 73 5.25 -1.59 8.66
C GLY A 73 6.57 -0.90 8.93
N THR A 74 6.74 -0.35 10.13
CA THR A 74 7.98 0.33 10.51
C THR A 74 9.18 -0.61 10.49
N HIS A 75 9.01 -1.86 10.89
CA HIS A 75 10.08 -2.86 10.86
C HIS A 75 10.57 -3.16 9.45
N ILE A 76 9.66 -3.29 8.49
CA ILE A 76 10.00 -3.52 7.09
C ILE A 76 10.79 -2.33 6.54
N LEU A 77 10.32 -1.11 6.76
CA LEU A 77 10.98 0.09 6.25
C LEU A 77 12.33 0.34 6.91
N ARG A 78 12.45 0.14 8.22
CA ARG A 78 13.70 0.28 8.96
C ARG A 78 14.77 -0.71 8.48
N ARG A 79 14.36 -1.93 8.19
CA ARG A 79 15.26 -2.96 7.66
C ARG A 79 15.84 -2.56 6.30
N ASP A 80 15.01 -1.98 5.42
CA ASP A 80 15.35 -1.75 4.03
C ASP A 80 15.86 -0.33 3.74
N ASP A 81 15.57 0.64 4.61
CA ASP A 81 15.94 2.05 4.43
C ASP A 81 16.69 2.59 5.67
N PRO A 82 18.02 2.77 5.56
CA PRO A 82 18.84 3.29 6.68
C PRO A 82 18.44 4.71 7.11
N MET A 83 17.97 5.57 6.21
CA MET A 83 17.52 6.91 6.54
C MET A 83 16.22 6.86 7.33
N TYR A 84 15.29 5.99 6.93
CA TYR A 84 14.06 5.78 7.69
C TYR A 84 14.35 5.26 9.10
N ASP A 85 15.27 4.31 9.24
CA ASP A 85 15.69 3.78 10.53
C ASP A 85 16.31 4.86 11.41
N TRP A 86 17.14 5.73 10.85
CA TRP A 86 17.73 6.86 11.56
C TRP A 86 16.65 7.83 12.07
N VAL A 87 15.71 8.23 11.23
CA VAL A 87 14.58 9.10 11.63
C VAL A 87 13.74 8.46 12.73
N TYR A 88 13.44 7.17 12.61
CA TYR A 88 12.71 6.42 13.62
C TYR A 88 13.40 6.46 14.98
N ARG A 89 14.71 6.19 15.01
CA ARG A 89 15.51 6.21 16.25
C ARG A 89 15.59 7.61 16.89
N GLN A 90 15.58 8.66 16.09
CA GLN A 90 15.62 10.04 16.58
C GLN A 90 14.27 10.53 17.10
N SER A 91 13.18 9.88 16.75
CA SER A 91 11.80 10.31 17.03
C SER A 91 10.99 9.26 17.80
N LEU A 92 10.46 8.29 17.09
CA LEU A 92 9.50 7.29 17.59
C LEU A 92 10.08 6.40 18.69
N ASP A 93 11.33 5.98 18.55
CA ASP A 93 11.98 5.07 19.48
C ASP A 93 12.09 5.64 20.93
N LYS A 94 12.04 6.95 21.06
CA LYS A 94 12.09 7.67 22.34
C LYS A 94 10.73 7.80 23.03
N LEU A 95 9.67 7.42 22.37
CA LEU A 95 8.29 7.53 22.85
C LEU A 95 7.78 6.21 23.42
N ASP A 96 6.86 6.28 24.37
CA ASP A 96 6.10 5.12 24.81
C ASP A 96 5.13 4.63 23.70
N ARG A 97 4.63 3.40 23.85
CA ARG A 97 3.76 2.79 22.84
C ARG A 97 2.48 3.58 22.56
N GLU A 98 1.88 4.17 23.58
CA GLU A 98 0.65 4.96 23.40
C GLU A 98 0.87 6.16 22.48
N ARG A 99 1.98 6.89 22.70
CA ARG A 99 2.36 8.02 21.86
C ARG A 99 2.80 7.59 20.47
N GLN A 100 3.52 6.48 20.36
CA GLN A 100 3.88 5.89 19.07
C GLN A 100 2.63 5.59 18.23
N LEU A 101 1.62 4.96 18.81
CA LEU A 101 0.35 4.67 18.13
C LEU A 101 -0.37 5.94 17.68
N LYS A 102 -0.43 6.97 18.51
CA LYS A 102 -1.05 8.25 18.15
C LYS A 102 -0.39 8.94 16.97
N ILE A 103 0.94 8.85 16.88
CA ILE A 103 1.70 9.47 15.79
C ILE A 103 1.52 8.71 14.47
N MET A 104 1.11 7.44 14.49
CA MET A 104 1.00 6.63 13.27
C MET A 104 0.02 7.19 12.23
N ASP A 105 -0.93 8.03 12.59
CA ASP A 105 -1.82 8.68 11.63
C ASP A 105 -1.08 9.71 10.77
N ALA A 106 -0.08 10.38 11.33
CA ALA A 106 0.73 11.38 10.66
C ALA A 106 2.04 10.80 10.09
N PHE A 107 2.51 9.68 10.62
CA PHE A 107 3.77 9.07 10.21
C PHE A 107 3.57 8.21 8.97
N GLN A 108 4.33 8.50 7.92
CA GLN A 108 4.23 7.75 6.67
C GLN A 108 4.83 6.36 6.83
N VAL A 109 4.09 5.34 6.47
CA VAL A 109 4.51 3.93 6.48
C VAL A 109 4.13 3.26 5.18
N THR A 110 2.87 2.88 5.01
CA THR A 110 2.42 2.17 3.80
C THR A 110 2.57 2.99 2.52
N SER A 111 2.51 4.32 2.61
CA SER A 111 2.72 5.22 1.47
C SER A 111 4.16 5.19 0.93
N LEU A 112 5.13 4.80 1.74
CA LEU A 112 6.55 4.69 1.37
C LEU A 112 6.93 3.29 0.88
N MET A 113 6.06 2.30 1.06
CA MET A 113 6.34 0.91 0.71
C MET A 113 6.30 0.65 -0.79
N SER A 114 7.25 -0.15 -1.26
CA SER A 114 7.21 -0.78 -2.58
C SER A 114 6.13 -1.87 -2.64
N THR A 115 5.84 -2.36 -3.84
CA THR A 115 4.93 -3.49 -4.06
C THR A 115 5.37 -4.74 -3.28
N VAL A 116 6.68 -5.03 -3.27
CA VAL A 116 7.26 -6.17 -2.53
C VAL A 116 7.04 -5.99 -1.03
N GLN A 117 7.29 -4.81 -0.51
CA GLN A 117 7.11 -4.50 0.92
C GLN A 117 5.64 -4.55 1.34
N LEU A 118 4.70 -4.09 0.50
CA LEU A 118 3.26 -4.21 0.76
C LEU A 118 2.82 -5.67 0.77
N THR A 119 3.36 -6.50 -0.10
CA THR A 119 3.10 -7.95 -0.09
C THR A 119 3.59 -8.58 1.20
N GLU A 120 4.82 -8.27 1.62
CA GLU A 120 5.37 -8.75 2.88
C GLU A 120 4.54 -8.28 4.09
N PHE A 121 4.10 -7.03 4.08
CA PHE A 121 3.22 -6.48 5.11
C PHE A 121 1.92 -7.27 5.23
N TYR A 122 1.27 -7.56 4.10
CA TYR A 122 0.07 -8.38 4.06
C TYR A 122 0.33 -9.83 4.53
N GLU A 123 1.44 -10.42 4.12
CA GLU A 123 1.82 -11.78 4.54
C GLU A 123 2.04 -11.87 6.06
N GLN A 124 2.64 -10.85 6.67
CA GLN A 124 2.78 -10.78 8.12
C GLN A 124 1.43 -10.71 8.84
N ILE A 125 0.50 -9.91 8.31
CA ILE A 125 -0.89 -9.88 8.83
C ILE A 125 -1.52 -11.27 8.75
N CYS A 126 -1.41 -11.94 7.62
CA CYS A 126 -1.98 -13.28 7.42
C CYS A 126 -1.33 -14.35 8.29
N ARG A 127 -0.07 -14.18 8.64
CA ARG A 127 0.65 -15.09 9.54
C ARG A 127 0.09 -15.02 10.96
N ASP A 128 -0.17 -13.80 11.44
CA ASP A 128 -0.72 -13.60 12.79
C ASP A 128 -2.23 -13.80 12.85
N TYR A 129 -2.92 -13.61 11.71
CA TYR A 129 -4.37 -13.81 11.55
C TYR A 129 -4.67 -14.79 10.42
N PRO A 130 -4.46 -16.09 10.61
CA PRO A 130 -4.53 -17.10 9.54
C PRO A 130 -5.88 -17.24 8.85
N TYR A 131 -6.96 -16.78 9.45
CA TYR A 131 -8.30 -16.80 8.88
C TYR A 131 -8.55 -15.71 7.84
N VAL A 132 -7.70 -14.69 7.78
CA VAL A 132 -7.88 -13.54 6.90
C VAL A 132 -7.93 -13.91 5.41
N PRO A 133 -7.01 -14.74 4.86
CA PRO A 133 -7.07 -15.10 3.44
C PRO A 133 -8.39 -15.71 2.99
N SER A 134 -8.95 -16.62 3.78
CA SER A 134 -10.24 -17.26 3.48
C SER A 134 -11.39 -16.25 3.50
N LYS A 135 -11.40 -15.35 4.47
CA LYS A 135 -12.41 -14.30 4.58
C LYS A 135 -12.33 -13.29 3.45
N VAL A 136 -11.14 -12.91 3.03
CA VAL A 136 -10.93 -12.06 1.85
C VAL A 136 -11.48 -12.71 0.59
N GLU A 137 -11.23 -14.01 0.41
CA GLU A 137 -11.73 -14.76 -0.75
C GLU A 137 -13.26 -14.84 -0.75
N GLU A 138 -13.89 -15.06 0.40
CA GLU A 138 -15.35 -15.02 0.56
C GLU A 138 -15.93 -13.65 0.14
N LEU A 139 -15.28 -12.56 0.52
CA LEU A 139 -15.71 -11.19 0.14
C LEU A 139 -15.60 -10.94 -1.36
N LYS A 140 -14.56 -11.46 -2.01
CA LYS A 140 -14.39 -11.35 -3.47
C LYS A 140 -15.49 -12.09 -4.23
N ASN A 141 -15.97 -13.21 -3.71
CA ASN A 141 -16.95 -14.08 -4.35
C ASN A 141 -18.41 -13.69 -4.03
N LYS A 142 -18.64 -12.74 -3.12
CA LYS A 142 -20.00 -12.22 -2.88
C LYS A 142 -20.45 -11.40 -4.10
N PRO A 143 -21.66 -11.65 -4.66
CA PRO A 143 -22.20 -10.82 -5.72
C PRO A 143 -22.32 -9.39 -5.19
N LYS A 144 -21.87 -8.43 -6.01
CA LYS A 144 -22.10 -7.01 -5.72
C LYS A 144 -23.61 -6.81 -5.62
N GLN A 145 -24.11 -6.57 -4.41
CA GLN A 145 -25.47 -6.10 -4.26
C GLN A 145 -25.54 -4.74 -4.95
N ASN A 146 -26.17 -4.71 -6.10
CA ASN A 146 -26.59 -3.45 -6.68
C ASN A 146 -27.46 -2.75 -5.65
N LYS A 147 -26.92 -1.69 -5.04
CA LYS A 147 -27.77 -0.77 -4.29
C LYS A 147 -28.72 -0.15 -5.32
N VAL A 148 -29.90 -0.71 -5.41
CA VAL A 148 -30.98 -0.06 -6.10
C VAL A 148 -31.27 1.22 -5.29
N LYS A 149 -30.90 2.36 -5.86
CA LYS A 149 -31.36 3.66 -5.34
C LYS A 149 -32.87 3.73 -5.59
N SER A 150 -33.60 3.46 -4.57
CA SER A 150 -35.02 3.81 -4.58
C SER A 150 -35.17 5.31 -4.30
#